data_aa316d4e446e2a61318438d634588622
#
_entry.id   aa316d4e446e2a61318438d634588622
#
_cell.length_a   1.000
_cell.length_b   1.000
_cell.length_c   1.000
_cell.angle_alpha   90.00
_cell.angle_beta   90.00
_cell.angle_gamma   90.00
#
_symmetry.space_group_name_H-M   'P 1'
#
loop_
_entity.id
_entity.type
_entity.pdbx_description
1 polymer ?
#
loop_
_entity_poly.entity_id
_entity_poly.type
_entity_poly.pdbx_seq_one_letter_code
_entity_poly.pdbx_strand_id
1 'polypeptide(L)'
;MNRRIRTVLGVALAATLVTTAAPAPAASAHDRRPTVITLPDGFQPEGVAAAGRYAWFGSRATGEIYRADLITGAGKQVSPATGTPSLGLKVDARGRLFVAGGTAGDARVVDTRTGAVLASYRFAEAPTFVNDVTLTRDAAWFTDSNRPVLYRLPLGRGGKLPPADGFTTLPLTGDFQQTGTGVNLNGIAPTPDGRALIVVQSNTGTLFRVGPATGVTTAVDVPGATFLNGDGLLLLGRRLYVVQNFLNQVAVVDLNRAGTAGVARGVITDPGFDVPTTVAAAFGRLYLPNGRFTTPPTPTTPYTVVAVDAR
;
A
#
# COMPACT_ATOMS: atom_id res chain seq x y z
N MET A 1 -40.26 -59.91 81.35
CA MET A 1 -40.76 -59.39 80.05
C MET A 1 -39.90 -58.16 79.64
N ASN A 2 -38.76 -58.39 78.97
CA ASN A 2 -37.78 -57.33 78.65
C ASN A 2 -37.78 -57.03 77.12
N ARG A 3 -38.25 -55.85 76.75
CA ARG A 3 -38.16 -55.30 75.39
C ARG A 3 -36.82 -54.61 75.29
N ARG A 4 -35.99 -55.12 74.38
CA ARG A 4 -34.74 -54.45 73.96
C ARG A 4 -35.05 -53.44 72.78
N ILE A 5 -34.72 -52.17 73.01
CA ILE A 5 -34.78 -51.12 72.07
C ILE A 5 -33.46 -51.17 71.24
N ARG A 6 -33.55 -51.32 69.94
CA ARG A 6 -32.40 -51.20 69.03
C ARG A 6 -32.37 -49.78 68.47
N THR A 7 -31.32 -49.06 68.85
CA THR A 7 -31.00 -47.72 68.23
C THR A 7 -30.31 -47.92 66.87
N VAL A 8 -30.89 -47.36 65.80
CA VAL A 8 -30.27 -47.33 64.48
C VAL A 8 -29.57 -45.99 64.33
N LEU A 9 -28.24 -46.05 64.24
CA LEU A 9 -27.42 -44.88 63.95
C LEU A 9 -27.43 -44.62 62.39
N GLY A 10 -28.06 -43.53 61.92
CA GLY A 10 -28.03 -43.10 60.55
C GLY A 10 -26.76 -42.28 60.31
N VAL A 11 -25.91 -42.74 59.41
CA VAL A 11 -24.74 -41.96 58.90
C VAL A 11 -25.21 -41.14 57.72
N ALA A 12 -25.23 -39.83 57.90
CA ALA A 12 -25.49 -38.90 56.84
C ALA A 12 -24.19 -38.63 56.04
N LEU A 13 -24.14 -39.05 54.77
CA LEU A 13 -23.03 -38.78 53.85
C LEU A 13 -23.24 -37.40 53.20
N ALA A 14 -22.45 -36.42 53.61
CA ALA A 14 -22.46 -35.10 52.97
C ALA A 14 -21.61 -35.14 51.68
N ALA A 15 -22.28 -35.07 50.52
CA ALA A 15 -21.61 -34.94 49.23
C ALA A 15 -21.24 -33.46 48.98
N THR A 16 -19.96 -33.14 49.06
CA THR A 16 -19.42 -31.84 48.67
C THR A 16 -19.35 -31.77 47.13
N LEU A 17 -20.20 -30.93 46.49
CA LEU A 17 -20.09 -30.58 45.10
C LEU A 17 -18.87 -29.64 44.91
N VAL A 18 -17.81 -30.14 44.31
CA VAL A 18 -16.70 -29.30 43.81
C VAL A 18 -17.12 -28.78 42.43
N THR A 19 -17.56 -27.55 42.39
CA THR A 19 -17.76 -26.83 41.09
C THR A 19 -16.40 -26.40 40.55
N THR A 20 -15.88 -27.10 39.56
CA THR A 20 -14.73 -26.64 38.78
C THR A 20 -15.19 -25.50 37.90
N ALA A 21 -14.81 -24.26 38.24
CA ALA A 21 -14.97 -23.11 37.36
C ALA A 21 -14.09 -23.31 36.11
N ALA A 22 -14.72 -23.39 34.92
CA ALA A 22 -13.99 -23.37 33.66
C ALA A 22 -13.22 -22.07 33.58
N PRO A 23 -11.94 -22.07 33.14
CA PRO A 23 -11.20 -20.81 32.90
C PRO A 23 -11.93 -20.00 31.85
N ALA A 24 -12.18 -18.73 32.16
CA ALA A 24 -12.70 -17.75 31.17
C ALA A 24 -11.78 -17.74 29.96
N PRO A 25 -12.32 -17.67 28.72
CA PRO A 25 -11.50 -17.56 27.54
C PRO A 25 -10.60 -16.32 27.70
N ALA A 26 -9.28 -16.53 27.56
CA ALA A 26 -8.33 -15.43 27.58
C ALA A 26 -8.76 -14.40 26.54
N ALA A 27 -9.05 -13.17 26.98
CA ALA A 27 -9.31 -12.06 26.08
C ALA A 27 -8.14 -12.00 25.07
N SER A 28 -8.45 -12.08 23.77
CA SER A 28 -7.47 -11.96 22.73
C SER A 28 -6.66 -10.69 22.98
N ALA A 29 -5.33 -10.82 23.12
CA ALA A 29 -4.45 -9.67 23.29
C ALA A 29 -4.74 -8.72 22.13
N HIS A 30 -5.40 -7.60 22.41
CA HIS A 30 -5.67 -6.56 21.41
C HIS A 30 -4.33 -6.17 20.84
N ASP A 31 -4.24 -6.16 19.51
CA ASP A 31 -3.08 -5.68 18.79
C ASP A 31 -2.78 -4.25 19.25
N ARG A 32 -1.70 -4.09 20.04
CA ARG A 32 -1.33 -2.80 20.65
C ARG A 32 -0.64 -1.85 19.67
N ARG A 33 -0.48 -2.27 18.41
CA ARG A 33 0.12 -1.40 17.39
C ARG A 33 -0.77 -0.20 17.13
N PRO A 34 -0.21 1.00 16.88
CA PRO A 34 -0.99 2.19 16.63
C PRO A 34 -1.86 2.01 15.38
N THR A 35 -3.11 2.49 15.45
CA THR A 35 -4.02 2.60 14.29
C THR A 35 -3.81 3.90 13.53
N VAL A 36 -3.15 4.88 14.16
CA VAL A 36 -2.78 6.16 13.55
C VAL A 36 -1.31 6.42 13.85
N ILE A 37 -0.55 6.78 12.82
CA ILE A 37 0.85 7.22 12.91
C ILE A 37 0.89 8.70 12.53
N THR A 38 1.42 9.55 13.40
CA THR A 38 1.62 10.98 13.12
C THR A 38 2.88 11.17 12.29
N LEU A 39 2.75 11.93 11.20
CA LEU A 39 3.87 12.41 10.38
C LEU A 39 4.21 13.85 10.78
N PRO A 40 5.38 14.37 10.40
CA PRO A 40 5.72 15.77 10.66
C PRO A 40 4.68 16.73 10.10
N ASP A 41 4.43 17.84 10.78
CA ASP A 41 3.59 18.91 10.26
C ASP A 41 4.15 19.44 8.93
N GLY A 42 3.28 19.78 8.01
CA GLY A 42 3.65 20.25 6.67
C GLY A 42 4.25 19.19 5.74
N PHE A 43 4.31 17.92 6.14
CA PHE A 43 4.99 16.84 5.39
C PHE A 43 4.40 16.56 4.01
N GLN A 44 3.09 16.68 3.85
CA GLN A 44 2.37 16.38 2.59
C GLN A 44 2.71 14.98 2.05
N PRO A 45 2.34 13.91 2.77
CA PRO A 45 2.65 12.54 2.34
C PRO A 45 1.94 12.18 1.03
N GLU A 46 2.58 11.31 0.25
CA GLU A 46 1.95 10.69 -0.92
C GLU A 46 2.27 9.21 -0.94
N GLY A 47 3.53 8.78 -1.09
CA GLY A 47 3.92 7.40 -1.18
C GLY A 47 4.10 6.69 0.16
N VAL A 48 3.89 5.38 0.16
CA VAL A 48 4.24 4.49 1.27
C VAL A 48 4.84 3.17 0.79
N ALA A 49 5.88 2.73 1.46
CA ALA A 49 6.42 1.37 1.35
C ALA A 49 6.63 0.78 2.74
N ALA A 50 6.41 -0.52 2.92
CA ALA A 50 6.60 -1.20 4.19
C ALA A 50 7.47 -2.45 4.03
N ALA A 51 8.37 -2.68 4.99
CA ALA A 51 9.15 -3.91 5.11
C ALA A 51 9.52 -4.18 6.57
N GLY A 52 9.31 -5.42 7.01
CA GLY A 52 9.52 -5.80 8.40
C GLY A 52 8.66 -4.93 9.33
N ARG A 53 9.32 -4.29 10.30
CA ARG A 53 8.64 -3.42 11.28
C ARG A 53 8.59 -1.94 10.87
N TYR A 54 9.08 -1.57 9.70
CA TYR A 54 9.18 -0.18 9.28
C TYR A 54 8.32 0.13 8.07
N ALA A 55 7.81 1.38 8.02
CA ALA A 55 7.27 1.97 6.80
C ALA A 55 8.03 3.26 6.48
N TRP A 56 8.13 3.57 5.19
CA TRP A 56 8.73 4.78 4.64
C TRP A 56 7.65 5.57 3.93
N PHE A 57 7.61 6.86 4.17
CA PHE A 57 6.66 7.80 3.60
C PHE A 57 7.41 8.88 2.83
N GLY A 58 6.94 9.20 1.64
CA GLY A 58 7.52 10.22 0.77
C GLY A 58 6.73 11.53 0.86
N SER A 59 7.45 12.66 0.95
CA SER A 59 6.85 13.99 0.84
C SER A 59 6.73 14.40 -0.63
N ARG A 60 5.50 14.71 -1.09
CA ARG A 60 5.28 15.27 -2.42
C ARG A 60 5.75 16.73 -2.55
N ALA A 61 5.94 17.41 -1.42
CA ALA A 61 6.36 18.82 -1.41
C ALA A 61 7.87 18.97 -1.49
N THR A 62 8.62 18.24 -0.66
CA THR A 62 10.06 18.44 -0.46
C THR A 62 10.91 17.29 -0.99
N GLY A 63 10.30 16.12 -1.19
CA GLY A 63 10.98 14.89 -1.58
C GLY A 63 11.70 14.17 -0.45
N GLU A 64 11.60 14.68 0.78
CA GLU A 64 12.14 13.99 1.95
C GLU A 64 11.43 12.66 2.20
N ILE A 65 12.12 11.75 2.89
CA ILE A 65 11.57 10.46 3.26
C ILE A 65 11.60 10.32 4.78
N TYR A 66 10.43 10.04 5.34
CA TYR A 66 10.24 9.77 6.76
C TYR A 66 10.04 8.28 6.98
N ARG A 67 10.70 7.69 8.00
CA ARG A 67 10.52 6.30 8.39
C ARG A 67 9.84 6.20 9.74
N ALA A 68 8.78 5.43 9.84
CA ALA A 68 8.12 5.10 11.09
C ALA A 68 8.28 3.63 11.46
N ASP A 69 8.34 3.34 12.74
CA ASP A 69 8.25 2.03 13.34
C ASP A 69 6.77 1.67 13.53
N LEU A 70 6.30 0.64 12.86
CA LEU A 70 4.89 0.23 12.86
C LEU A 70 4.44 -0.41 14.19
N ILE A 71 5.39 -0.74 15.08
CA ILE A 71 5.06 -1.29 16.41
C ILE A 71 4.81 -0.16 17.40
N THR A 72 5.59 0.91 17.32
CA THR A 72 5.55 2.01 18.31
C THR A 72 4.91 3.29 17.78
N GLY A 73 4.82 3.47 16.46
CA GLY A 73 4.43 4.72 15.81
C GLY A 73 5.53 5.78 15.76
N ALA A 74 6.64 5.58 16.46
CA ALA A 74 7.75 6.52 16.47
C ALA A 74 8.47 6.55 15.12
N GLY A 75 8.90 7.73 14.70
CA GLY A 75 9.57 7.86 13.41
C GLY A 75 10.61 8.97 13.37
N LYS A 76 11.32 9.03 12.25
CA LYS A 76 12.31 10.05 11.94
C LYS A 76 12.50 10.25 10.46
N GLN A 77 12.95 11.40 10.05
CA GLN A 77 13.46 11.65 8.71
C GLN A 77 14.70 10.77 8.47
N VAL A 78 14.74 10.09 7.32
CA VAL A 78 15.87 9.22 6.92
C VAL A 78 16.55 9.69 5.64
N SER A 79 15.84 10.40 4.75
CA SER A 79 16.42 11.06 3.59
C SER A 79 16.04 12.54 3.60
N PRO A 80 16.99 13.48 3.40
CA PRO A 80 16.68 14.90 3.37
C PRO A 80 15.84 15.28 2.15
N ALA A 81 15.31 16.49 2.17
CA ALA A 81 14.66 17.09 1.02
C ALA A 81 15.59 17.11 -0.19
N THR A 82 15.04 16.73 -1.36
CA THR A 82 15.79 16.70 -2.62
C THR A 82 15.37 17.81 -3.58
N GLY A 83 14.30 18.54 -3.23
CA GLY A 83 13.70 19.57 -4.09
C GLY A 83 12.83 19.02 -5.22
N THR A 84 12.75 17.68 -5.36
CA THR A 84 11.83 16.99 -6.27
C THR A 84 10.93 16.06 -5.47
N PRO A 85 9.67 15.84 -5.88
CA PRO A 85 8.73 15.03 -5.11
C PRO A 85 9.23 13.61 -4.80
N SER A 86 8.75 13.03 -3.70
CA SER A 86 8.76 11.60 -3.44
C SER A 86 7.32 11.12 -3.45
N LEU A 87 6.89 10.60 -4.60
CA LEU A 87 5.54 10.04 -4.79
C LEU A 87 5.56 8.53 -4.54
N GLY A 88 5.02 7.72 -5.44
CA GLY A 88 4.98 6.27 -5.26
C GLY A 88 6.30 5.67 -4.77
N LEU A 89 6.21 4.79 -3.78
CA LEU A 89 7.36 4.15 -3.13
C LEU A 89 7.21 2.63 -3.15
N LYS A 90 8.31 1.92 -3.47
CA LYS A 90 8.40 0.46 -3.23
C LYS A 90 9.79 0.11 -2.70
N VAL A 91 9.83 -0.77 -1.70
CA VAL A 91 11.07 -1.26 -1.11
C VAL A 91 11.37 -2.68 -1.61
N ASP A 92 12.62 -2.93 -1.98
CA ASP A 92 13.06 -4.28 -2.37
C ASP A 92 13.66 -5.06 -1.18
N ALA A 93 13.89 -6.35 -1.40
CA ALA A 93 14.48 -7.23 -0.39
C ALA A 93 15.94 -6.88 0.00
N ARG A 94 16.57 -5.92 -0.69
CA ARG A 94 17.91 -5.40 -0.38
C ARG A 94 17.89 -4.14 0.44
N GLY A 95 16.70 -3.66 0.84
CA GLY A 95 16.55 -2.43 1.58
C GLY A 95 16.77 -1.19 0.71
N ARG A 96 16.44 -1.27 -0.58
CA ARG A 96 16.45 -0.13 -1.50
C ARG A 96 15.04 0.33 -1.76
N LEU A 97 14.81 1.62 -1.62
CA LEU A 97 13.54 2.27 -1.87
C LEU A 97 13.57 2.89 -3.26
N PHE A 98 12.68 2.44 -4.13
CA PHE A 98 12.44 3.02 -5.45
C PHE A 98 11.38 4.10 -5.31
N VAL A 99 11.67 5.30 -5.81
CA VAL A 99 10.89 6.52 -5.57
C VAL A 99 10.54 7.16 -6.90
N ALA A 100 9.25 7.39 -7.14
CA ALA A 100 8.76 8.16 -8.28
C ALA A 100 8.86 9.66 -7.99
N GLY A 101 9.36 10.45 -8.94
CA GLY A 101 9.73 11.85 -8.74
C GLY A 101 8.74 12.88 -9.26
N GLY A 102 7.52 12.48 -9.62
CA GLY A 102 6.44 13.40 -9.98
C GLY A 102 6.73 14.23 -11.21
N THR A 103 6.47 15.52 -11.10
CA THR A 103 6.69 16.53 -12.19
C THR A 103 8.16 16.73 -12.52
N ALA A 104 9.09 16.24 -11.72
CA ALA A 104 10.51 16.26 -12.05
C ALA A 104 10.87 15.31 -13.20
N GLY A 105 9.99 14.33 -13.51
CA GLY A 105 10.22 13.37 -14.59
C GLY A 105 11.33 12.38 -14.28
N ASP A 106 11.63 12.15 -13.02
CA ASP A 106 12.71 11.30 -12.57
C ASP A 106 12.24 10.14 -11.66
N ALA A 107 13.18 9.26 -11.36
CA ALA A 107 13.09 8.31 -10.26
C ALA A 107 14.40 8.26 -9.50
N ARG A 108 14.33 7.93 -8.21
CA ARG A 108 15.49 7.73 -7.35
C ARG A 108 15.46 6.35 -6.72
N VAL A 109 16.64 5.83 -6.43
CA VAL A 109 16.81 4.65 -5.59
C VAL A 109 17.56 5.08 -4.33
N VAL A 110 16.94 4.87 -3.17
CA VAL A 110 17.44 5.35 -1.88
C VAL A 110 17.72 4.15 -0.97
N ASP A 111 18.84 4.15 -0.28
CA ASP A 111 19.15 3.16 0.77
C ASP A 111 18.26 3.42 1.99
N THR A 112 17.45 2.43 2.38
CA THR A 112 16.47 2.58 3.47
C THR A 112 17.10 2.75 4.86
N ARG A 113 18.36 2.37 5.02
CA ARG A 113 19.07 2.43 6.29
C ARG A 113 19.76 3.77 6.48
N THR A 114 20.38 4.29 5.43
CA THR A 114 21.21 5.52 5.47
C THR A 114 20.50 6.75 4.92
N GLY A 115 19.47 6.58 4.07
CA GLY A 115 18.81 7.64 3.34
C GLY A 115 19.61 8.17 2.14
N ALA A 116 20.76 7.55 1.83
CA ALA A 116 21.59 7.96 0.71
C ALA A 116 20.93 7.63 -0.62
N VAL A 117 20.97 8.55 -1.58
CA VAL A 117 20.58 8.31 -2.97
C VAL A 117 21.65 7.45 -3.63
N LEU A 118 21.28 6.23 -4.03
CA LEU A 118 22.15 5.25 -4.66
C LEU A 118 22.22 5.44 -6.18
N ALA A 119 21.12 5.90 -6.79
CA ALA A 119 21.01 6.17 -8.22
C ALA A 119 19.83 7.13 -8.49
N SER A 120 19.93 7.86 -9.60
CA SER A 120 18.87 8.71 -10.12
C SER A 120 18.74 8.51 -11.63
N TYR A 121 17.49 8.56 -12.11
CA TYR A 121 17.13 8.31 -13.52
C TYR A 121 16.20 9.40 -14.00
N ARG A 122 16.59 10.14 -15.02
CA ARG A 122 15.75 11.15 -15.69
C ARG A 122 14.98 10.47 -16.81
N PHE A 123 13.70 10.18 -16.60
CA PHE A 123 12.86 9.48 -17.57
C PHE A 123 12.35 10.39 -18.67
N ALA A 124 11.93 11.60 -18.32
CA ALA A 124 11.28 12.51 -19.26
C ALA A 124 11.45 13.98 -18.87
N GLU A 125 11.32 14.86 -19.88
CA GLU A 125 11.13 16.29 -19.69
C GLU A 125 9.63 16.62 -19.57
N ALA A 126 9.31 17.77 -18.97
CA ALA A 126 7.93 18.25 -18.86
C ALA A 126 7.26 18.41 -20.24
N PRO A 127 5.95 18.17 -20.39
CA PRO A 127 5.02 17.74 -19.33
C PRO A 127 5.15 16.25 -19.04
N THR A 128 5.31 15.91 -17.78
CA THR A 128 5.42 14.55 -17.26
C THR A 128 4.93 14.52 -15.82
N PHE A 129 4.49 13.36 -15.33
CA PHE A 129 4.17 13.14 -13.92
C PHE A 129 4.42 11.68 -13.58
N VAL A 130 5.68 11.37 -13.22
CA VAL A 130 6.09 10.01 -12.80
C VAL A 130 5.46 9.73 -11.45
N ASN A 131 4.40 8.91 -11.44
CA ASN A 131 3.48 8.86 -10.31
C ASN A 131 3.75 7.71 -9.35
N ASP A 132 3.59 6.48 -9.80
CA ASP A 132 3.73 5.32 -8.91
C ASP A 132 4.76 4.33 -9.45
N VAL A 133 5.15 3.37 -8.63
CA VAL A 133 6.15 2.36 -8.94
C VAL A 133 5.72 0.99 -8.43
N THR A 134 6.04 -0.06 -9.18
CA THR A 134 5.99 -1.44 -8.70
C THR A 134 7.27 -2.19 -9.05
N LEU A 135 7.55 -3.24 -8.28
CA LEU A 135 8.71 -4.10 -8.48
C LEU A 135 8.26 -5.45 -9.02
N THR A 136 8.90 -5.89 -10.08
CA THR A 136 8.90 -7.27 -10.56
C THR A 136 10.22 -7.93 -10.23
N ARG A 137 10.38 -9.21 -10.60
CA ARG A 137 11.61 -9.97 -10.36
C ARG A 137 12.84 -9.29 -11.00
N ASP A 138 12.68 -8.64 -12.15
CA ASP A 138 13.73 -8.17 -13.03
C ASP A 138 13.67 -6.68 -13.36
N ALA A 139 12.73 -5.95 -12.82
CA ALA A 139 12.58 -4.52 -13.10
C ALA A 139 11.80 -3.77 -12.02
N ALA A 140 12.04 -2.46 -11.93
CA ALA A 140 11.09 -1.49 -11.38
C ALA A 140 10.33 -0.85 -12.56
N TRP A 141 9.01 -0.69 -12.38
CA TRP A 141 8.11 -0.13 -13.38
C TRP A 141 7.42 1.10 -12.83
N PHE A 142 7.45 2.19 -13.58
CA PHE A 142 6.88 3.47 -13.16
C PHE A 142 5.81 3.91 -14.13
N THR A 143 4.72 4.48 -13.61
CA THR A 143 3.65 5.11 -14.40
C THR A 143 3.95 6.58 -14.64
N ASP A 144 3.42 7.13 -15.74
CA ASP A 144 3.38 8.57 -15.99
C ASP A 144 1.93 9.00 -16.22
N SER A 145 1.40 9.86 -15.34
CA SER A 145 0.00 10.31 -15.43
C SER A 145 -0.28 11.23 -16.60
N ASN A 146 0.76 11.87 -17.16
CA ASN A 146 0.64 12.80 -18.26
C ASN A 146 0.97 12.18 -19.63
N ARG A 147 1.48 10.95 -19.63
CA ARG A 147 1.92 10.25 -20.83
C ARG A 147 1.40 8.80 -20.85
N PRO A 148 0.99 8.27 -22.01
CA PRO A 148 0.56 6.89 -22.14
C PRO A 148 1.76 5.93 -22.19
N VAL A 149 2.60 5.94 -21.17
CA VAL A 149 3.83 5.13 -21.12
C VAL A 149 4.06 4.54 -19.73
N LEU A 150 4.81 3.45 -19.68
CA LEU A 150 5.52 3.01 -18.49
C LEU A 150 7.02 3.16 -18.69
N TYR A 151 7.74 3.54 -17.64
CA TYR A 151 9.20 3.48 -17.63
C TYR A 151 9.64 2.19 -16.96
N ARG A 152 10.49 1.44 -17.62
CA ARG A 152 11.08 0.20 -17.11
C ARG A 152 12.53 0.43 -16.74
N LEU A 153 12.86 0.24 -15.47
CA LEU A 153 14.22 0.24 -14.95
C LEU A 153 14.65 -1.21 -14.74
N PRO A 154 15.49 -1.81 -15.63
CA PRO A 154 15.87 -3.20 -15.50
C PRO A 154 16.77 -3.42 -14.29
N LEU A 155 16.52 -4.49 -13.55
CA LEU A 155 17.35 -4.91 -12.44
C LEU A 155 18.20 -6.11 -12.91
N GLY A 156 19.50 -5.88 -13.06
CA GLY A 156 20.43 -6.88 -13.52
C GLY A 156 20.61 -8.04 -12.52
N ARG A 157 21.47 -8.98 -12.88
CA ARG A 157 21.79 -10.13 -12.01
C ARG A 157 22.17 -9.65 -10.61
N GLY A 158 21.60 -10.31 -9.60
CA GLY A 158 21.78 -9.88 -8.21
C GLY A 158 21.12 -8.54 -7.87
N GLY A 159 20.18 -8.03 -8.69
CA GLY A 159 19.51 -6.77 -8.51
C GLY A 159 20.39 -5.55 -8.81
N LYS A 160 21.44 -5.71 -9.64
CA LYS A 160 22.31 -4.60 -10.04
C LYS A 160 21.48 -3.49 -10.68
N LEU A 161 21.66 -2.26 -10.21
CA LEU A 161 21.07 -1.07 -10.81
C LEU A 161 21.75 -0.78 -12.16
N PRO A 162 20.99 -0.37 -13.19
CA PRO A 162 21.56 0.02 -14.47
C PRO A 162 22.27 1.39 -14.38
N PRO A 163 23.03 1.80 -15.40
CA PRO A 163 23.52 3.19 -15.52
C PRO A 163 22.35 4.18 -15.66
N ALA A 164 22.64 5.48 -15.54
CA ALA A 164 21.61 6.52 -15.48
C ALA A 164 20.68 6.58 -16.71
N ASP A 165 21.16 6.16 -17.87
CA ASP A 165 20.43 6.05 -19.14
C ASP A 165 19.91 4.62 -19.42
N GLY A 166 20.14 3.68 -18.50
CA GLY A 166 19.85 2.26 -18.68
C GLY A 166 18.39 1.87 -18.40
N PHE A 167 17.44 2.74 -18.67
CA PHE A 167 15.99 2.48 -18.61
C PHE A 167 15.38 2.39 -20.01
N THR A 168 14.15 1.91 -20.11
CA THR A 168 13.38 1.90 -21.36
C THR A 168 12.00 2.50 -21.14
N THR A 169 11.48 3.18 -22.18
CA THR A 169 10.11 3.68 -22.23
C THR A 169 9.25 2.67 -22.99
N LEU A 170 8.15 2.24 -22.40
CA LEU A 170 7.19 1.31 -22.98
C LEU A 170 5.90 2.08 -23.30
N PRO A 171 5.64 2.44 -24.57
CA PRO A 171 4.38 3.04 -24.97
C PRO A 171 3.21 2.08 -24.74
N LEU A 172 2.08 2.60 -24.24
CA LEU A 172 0.86 1.87 -24.06
C LEU A 172 -0.03 1.97 -25.30
N THR A 173 -0.62 0.85 -25.66
CA THR A 173 -1.56 0.71 -26.80
C THR A 173 -2.72 -0.18 -26.39
N GLY A 174 -3.70 -0.40 -27.26
CA GLY A 174 -4.86 -1.24 -26.98
C GLY A 174 -6.00 -0.46 -26.33
N ASP A 175 -6.59 -1.01 -25.27
CA ASP A 175 -7.80 -0.44 -24.66
C ASP A 175 -7.56 0.85 -23.87
N PHE A 176 -6.35 1.05 -23.33
CA PHE A 176 -6.02 2.29 -22.65
C PHE A 176 -5.94 3.46 -23.64
N GLN A 177 -6.68 4.51 -23.34
CA GLN A 177 -6.61 5.77 -24.08
C GLN A 177 -6.35 6.90 -23.10
N GLN A 178 -5.30 7.69 -23.39
CA GLN A 178 -5.04 8.94 -22.66
C GLN A 178 -6.23 9.88 -22.88
N THR A 179 -6.95 10.23 -21.82
CA THR A 179 -8.12 11.12 -21.94
C THR A 179 -7.78 12.52 -21.42
N GLY A 180 -8.40 13.51 -21.98
CA GLY A 180 -8.44 14.96 -21.74
C GLY A 180 -7.69 15.54 -20.56
N THR A 181 -8.38 15.81 -19.44
CA THR A 181 -7.84 16.44 -18.25
C THR A 181 -7.83 15.49 -17.05
N GLY A 182 -6.96 15.74 -16.09
CA GLY A 182 -6.85 14.98 -14.85
C GLY A 182 -5.79 13.87 -14.92
N VAL A 183 -5.66 13.17 -13.80
CA VAL A 183 -4.70 12.09 -13.64
C VAL A 183 -5.17 10.87 -14.42
N ASN A 184 -4.38 10.44 -15.40
CA ASN A 184 -4.63 9.21 -16.14
C ASN A 184 -4.03 8.00 -15.44
N LEU A 185 -2.85 7.54 -15.90
CA LEU A 185 -2.16 6.44 -15.24
C LEU A 185 -1.75 6.86 -13.81
N ASN A 186 -2.05 6.00 -12.85
CA ASN A 186 -1.70 6.22 -11.46
C ASN A 186 -1.09 4.94 -10.86
N GLY A 187 -1.73 4.31 -9.88
CA GLY A 187 -1.23 3.13 -9.22
C GLY A 187 -0.89 1.98 -10.15
N ILE A 188 0.12 1.21 -9.79
CA ILE A 188 0.61 0.05 -10.54
C ILE A 188 0.92 -1.12 -9.61
N ALA A 189 0.54 -2.33 -10.02
CA ALA A 189 0.83 -3.58 -9.32
C ALA A 189 1.14 -4.71 -10.31
N PRO A 190 1.83 -5.79 -9.94
CA PRO A 190 1.93 -6.98 -10.78
C PRO A 190 0.59 -7.73 -10.84
N THR A 191 0.39 -8.58 -11.86
CA THR A 191 -0.69 -9.58 -11.85
C THR A 191 -0.39 -10.70 -10.86
N PRO A 192 -1.41 -11.45 -10.38
CA PRO A 192 -1.20 -12.58 -9.46
C PRO A 192 -0.21 -13.65 -9.94
N ASP A 193 -0.08 -13.85 -11.25
CA ASP A 193 0.90 -14.76 -11.84
C ASP A 193 2.29 -14.11 -12.11
N GLY A 194 2.41 -12.81 -11.86
CA GLY A 194 3.63 -12.02 -12.10
C GLY A 194 4.04 -11.85 -13.57
N ARG A 195 3.14 -12.18 -14.53
CA ARG A 195 3.45 -12.16 -15.96
C ARG A 195 3.06 -10.86 -16.65
N ALA A 196 2.27 -10.02 -15.99
CA ALA A 196 1.81 -8.73 -16.49
C ALA A 196 1.70 -7.72 -15.35
N LEU A 197 1.31 -6.50 -15.68
CA LEU A 197 1.07 -5.42 -14.73
C LEU A 197 -0.41 -5.06 -14.75
N ILE A 198 -0.92 -4.56 -13.64
CA ILE A 198 -2.21 -3.89 -13.50
C ILE A 198 -1.92 -2.42 -13.27
N VAL A 199 -2.60 -1.55 -13.99
CA VAL A 199 -2.58 -0.10 -13.76
C VAL A 199 -4.01 0.40 -13.59
N VAL A 200 -4.18 1.47 -12.82
CA VAL A 200 -5.47 2.16 -12.72
C VAL A 200 -5.39 3.47 -13.51
N GLN A 201 -6.45 3.77 -14.25
CA GLN A 201 -6.69 5.09 -14.83
C GLN A 201 -7.64 5.85 -13.91
N SER A 202 -7.12 6.84 -13.19
CA SER A 202 -7.84 7.55 -12.12
C SER A 202 -9.12 8.24 -12.60
N ASN A 203 -9.03 8.96 -13.71
CA ASN A 203 -10.12 9.79 -14.21
C ASN A 203 -11.27 9.01 -14.87
N THR A 204 -11.02 7.78 -15.32
CA THR A 204 -12.07 6.88 -15.86
C THR A 204 -12.50 5.81 -14.88
N GLY A 205 -11.69 5.53 -13.88
CA GLY A 205 -11.93 4.45 -12.91
C GLY A 205 -11.78 3.05 -13.50
N THR A 206 -10.96 2.90 -14.55
CA THR A 206 -10.75 1.62 -15.23
C THR A 206 -9.41 1.00 -14.82
N LEU A 207 -9.42 -0.30 -14.56
CA LEU A 207 -8.19 -1.09 -14.41
C LEU A 207 -7.78 -1.66 -15.76
N PHE A 208 -6.51 -1.59 -16.09
CA PHE A 208 -5.95 -2.21 -17.29
C PHE A 208 -4.85 -3.19 -16.93
N ARG A 209 -4.87 -4.32 -17.62
CA ARG A 209 -3.76 -5.27 -17.66
C ARG A 209 -2.81 -4.85 -18.78
N VAL A 210 -1.51 -4.75 -18.48
CA VAL A 210 -0.46 -4.32 -19.41
C VAL A 210 0.49 -5.49 -19.67
N GLY A 211 0.73 -5.79 -20.95
CA GLY A 211 1.76 -6.72 -21.37
C GLY A 211 3.16 -6.07 -21.26
N PRO A 212 4.07 -6.55 -20.37
CA PRO A 212 5.33 -5.85 -20.10
C PRO A 212 6.35 -5.88 -21.26
N ALA A 213 6.16 -6.77 -22.23
CA ALA A 213 7.01 -6.84 -23.42
C ALA A 213 6.51 -5.99 -24.58
N THR A 214 5.21 -5.66 -24.62
CA THR A 214 4.55 -5.07 -25.78
C THR A 214 3.89 -3.73 -25.52
N GLY A 215 3.55 -3.42 -24.26
CA GLY A 215 2.73 -2.26 -23.90
C GLY A 215 1.25 -2.40 -24.27
N VAL A 216 0.83 -3.54 -24.81
CA VAL A 216 -0.58 -3.78 -25.12
C VAL A 216 -1.39 -3.87 -23.82
N THR A 217 -2.45 -3.08 -23.76
CA THR A 217 -3.37 -3.02 -22.63
C THR A 217 -4.70 -3.68 -22.98
N THR A 218 -5.30 -4.33 -21.99
CA THR A 218 -6.68 -4.80 -22.03
C THR A 218 -7.38 -4.40 -20.74
N ALA A 219 -8.62 -3.94 -20.85
CA ALA A 219 -9.41 -3.62 -19.67
C ALA A 219 -9.62 -4.88 -18.82
N VAL A 220 -9.50 -4.73 -17.50
CA VAL A 220 -9.78 -5.81 -16.55
C VAL A 220 -11.27 -5.86 -16.31
N ASP A 221 -11.88 -7.02 -16.57
CA ASP A 221 -13.31 -7.21 -16.38
C ASP A 221 -13.66 -7.39 -14.90
N VAL A 222 -14.28 -6.37 -14.28
CA VAL A 222 -14.80 -6.40 -12.91
C VAL A 222 -16.24 -5.91 -12.93
N PRO A 223 -17.22 -6.79 -13.21
CA PRO A 223 -18.60 -6.39 -13.40
C PRO A 223 -19.18 -5.59 -12.23
N GLY A 224 -19.85 -4.48 -12.54
CA GLY A 224 -20.53 -3.62 -11.57
C GLY A 224 -19.59 -2.79 -10.68
N ALA A 225 -18.27 -2.79 -10.92
CA ALA A 225 -17.32 -1.96 -10.20
C ALA A 225 -16.76 -0.83 -11.07
N THR A 226 -16.46 0.29 -10.41
CA THR A 226 -15.67 1.38 -10.98
C THR A 226 -14.64 1.82 -9.95
N PHE A 227 -13.46 2.19 -10.42
CA PHE A 227 -12.34 2.62 -9.58
C PHE A 227 -12.01 4.11 -9.81
N LEU A 228 -13.08 4.92 -9.97
CA LEU A 228 -12.94 6.37 -10.13
C LEU A 228 -12.13 6.96 -8.98
N ASN A 229 -11.25 7.91 -9.28
CA ASN A 229 -10.24 8.43 -8.36
C ASN A 229 -9.30 7.32 -7.82
N GLY A 230 -9.11 6.25 -8.61
CA GLY A 230 -8.15 5.20 -8.27
C GLY A 230 -6.74 5.76 -8.21
N ASP A 231 -6.07 5.53 -7.08
CA ASP A 231 -4.73 6.01 -6.76
C ASP A 231 -3.81 4.79 -6.54
N GLY A 232 -3.11 4.66 -5.44
CA GLY A 232 -2.20 3.55 -5.23
C GLY A 232 -2.84 2.16 -5.30
N LEU A 233 -2.09 1.20 -5.82
CA LEU A 233 -2.47 -0.21 -5.92
C LEU A 233 -1.58 -1.09 -5.04
N LEU A 234 -2.19 -2.10 -4.40
CA LEU A 234 -1.49 -3.14 -3.67
C LEU A 234 -2.09 -4.51 -3.99
N LEU A 235 -1.25 -5.45 -4.42
CA LEU A 235 -1.65 -6.85 -4.60
C LEU A 235 -1.10 -7.72 -3.45
N LEU A 236 -1.99 -8.44 -2.77
CA LEU A 236 -1.65 -9.47 -1.78
C LEU A 236 -2.23 -10.82 -2.25
N GLY A 237 -1.38 -11.69 -2.74
CA GLY A 237 -1.80 -12.94 -3.35
C GLY A 237 -2.64 -12.71 -4.60
N ARG A 238 -3.97 -12.85 -4.51
CA ARG A 238 -4.91 -12.54 -5.61
C ARG A 238 -5.79 -11.33 -5.30
N ARG A 239 -5.69 -10.78 -4.10
CA ARG A 239 -6.48 -9.65 -3.66
C ARG A 239 -5.80 -8.35 -4.00
N LEU A 240 -6.43 -7.56 -4.86
CA LEU A 240 -6.03 -6.22 -5.23
C LEU A 240 -6.79 -5.22 -4.36
N TYR A 241 -6.06 -4.33 -3.74
CA TYR A 241 -6.58 -3.15 -3.05
C TYR A 241 -6.35 -1.95 -3.95
N VAL A 242 -7.41 -1.20 -4.21
CA VAL A 242 -7.41 0.01 -5.04
C VAL A 242 -7.81 1.19 -4.14
N VAL A 243 -6.88 2.05 -3.83
CA VAL A 243 -7.20 3.28 -3.09
C VAL A 243 -7.99 4.20 -3.99
N GLN A 244 -9.16 4.66 -3.53
CA GLN A 244 -9.98 5.65 -4.20
C GLN A 244 -9.96 6.93 -3.36
N ASN A 245 -8.96 7.77 -3.61
CA ASN A 245 -8.51 8.83 -2.72
C ASN A 245 -9.60 9.84 -2.33
N PHE A 246 -10.25 10.50 -3.28
CA PHE A 246 -11.32 11.47 -3.00
C PHE A 246 -12.64 10.83 -2.53
N LEU A 247 -12.75 9.49 -2.59
CA LEU A 247 -13.88 8.76 -2.04
C LEU A 247 -13.61 8.26 -0.61
N ASN A 248 -12.42 8.49 -0.07
CA ASN A 248 -11.99 8.04 1.26
C ASN A 248 -12.27 6.55 1.49
N GLN A 249 -11.89 5.71 0.51
CA GLN A 249 -12.11 4.27 0.59
C GLN A 249 -11.03 3.48 -0.15
N VAL A 250 -10.98 2.18 0.14
CA VAL A 250 -10.15 1.21 -0.56
C VAL A 250 -11.06 0.13 -1.14
N ALA A 251 -11.19 0.06 -2.46
CA ALA A 251 -11.91 -1.02 -3.10
C ALA A 251 -11.10 -2.32 -3.04
N VAL A 252 -11.78 -3.43 -2.80
CA VAL A 252 -11.18 -4.77 -2.67
C VAL A 252 -11.67 -5.64 -3.83
N VAL A 253 -10.73 -6.20 -4.59
CA VAL A 253 -11.01 -7.03 -5.78
C VAL A 253 -10.22 -8.32 -5.70
N ASP A 254 -10.88 -9.46 -5.81
CA ASP A 254 -10.21 -10.74 -6.00
C ASP A 254 -10.00 -10.98 -7.51
N LEU A 255 -8.76 -10.86 -7.96
CA LEU A 255 -8.39 -11.08 -9.36
C LEU A 255 -8.29 -12.57 -9.72
N ASN A 256 -8.56 -12.92 -10.96
CA ASN A 256 -8.14 -14.19 -11.51
C ASN A 256 -6.59 -14.22 -11.62
N ARG A 257 -6.03 -15.40 -11.84
CA ARG A 257 -4.57 -15.59 -11.86
C ARG A 257 -3.87 -14.72 -12.91
N ALA A 258 -4.47 -14.54 -14.06
CA ALA A 258 -3.90 -13.76 -15.17
C ALA A 258 -4.13 -12.25 -15.05
N GLY A 259 -4.96 -11.79 -14.11
CA GLY A 259 -5.32 -10.39 -13.97
C GLY A 259 -6.20 -9.84 -15.10
N THR A 260 -6.94 -10.71 -15.79
CA THR A 260 -7.85 -10.31 -16.89
C THR A 260 -9.26 -10.02 -16.39
N ALA A 261 -9.63 -10.56 -15.23
CA ALA A 261 -10.95 -10.38 -14.62
C ALA A 261 -10.83 -10.43 -13.09
N GLY A 262 -11.84 -9.89 -12.41
CA GLY A 262 -11.93 -9.92 -10.97
C GLY A 262 -13.36 -9.86 -10.46
N VAL A 263 -13.51 -10.06 -9.16
CA VAL A 263 -14.77 -9.94 -8.44
C VAL A 263 -14.59 -8.90 -7.34
N ALA A 264 -15.40 -7.84 -7.37
CA ALA A 264 -15.44 -6.85 -6.30
C ALA A 264 -15.92 -7.50 -5.00
N ARG A 265 -15.23 -7.21 -3.89
CA ARG A 265 -15.54 -7.74 -2.54
C ARG A 265 -16.05 -6.67 -1.59
N GLY A 266 -16.27 -5.46 -2.09
CA GLY A 266 -16.70 -4.32 -1.32
C GLY A 266 -15.58 -3.31 -1.12
N VAL A 267 -15.75 -2.45 -0.13
CA VAL A 267 -14.80 -1.38 0.19
C VAL A 267 -14.41 -1.41 1.67
N ILE A 268 -13.23 -0.91 1.97
CA ILE A 268 -12.76 -0.60 3.32
C ILE A 268 -12.84 0.91 3.47
N THR A 269 -13.45 1.36 4.56
CA THR A 269 -13.53 2.77 4.95
C THR A 269 -13.07 2.93 6.40
N ASP A 270 -12.59 4.10 6.74
CA ASP A 270 -12.25 4.48 8.10
C ASP A 270 -12.56 5.96 8.31
N PRO A 271 -13.12 6.38 9.46
CA PRO A 271 -13.39 7.79 9.72
C PRO A 271 -12.14 8.68 9.76
N GLY A 272 -10.95 8.08 9.91
CA GLY A 272 -9.67 8.77 9.86
C GLY A 272 -9.14 8.99 8.44
N PHE A 273 -9.77 8.49 7.39
CA PHE A 273 -9.35 8.76 6.02
C PHE A 273 -9.63 10.22 5.63
N ASP A 274 -8.60 10.88 5.12
CA ASP A 274 -8.65 12.25 4.60
C ASP A 274 -7.81 12.34 3.32
N VAL A 275 -8.40 11.89 2.23
CA VAL A 275 -7.79 11.69 0.91
C VAL A 275 -6.55 10.75 1.01
N PRO A 276 -6.75 9.46 1.38
CA PRO A 276 -5.64 8.50 1.38
C PRO A 276 -5.12 8.32 -0.05
N THR A 277 -3.79 8.30 -0.23
CA THR A 277 -3.17 8.32 -1.57
C THR A 277 -2.78 6.93 -2.05
N THR A 278 -2.11 6.17 -1.21
CA THR A 278 -1.62 4.84 -1.58
C THR A 278 -1.67 3.90 -0.38
N VAL A 279 -1.21 2.67 -0.55
CA VAL A 279 -1.34 1.64 0.48
C VAL A 279 -0.13 0.70 0.51
N ALA A 280 0.34 0.40 1.72
CA ALA A 280 1.28 -0.68 1.97
C ALA A 280 0.74 -1.62 3.05
N ALA A 281 1.19 -2.88 3.05
CA ALA A 281 0.75 -3.87 4.04
C ALA A 281 1.88 -4.32 4.95
N ALA A 282 1.59 -4.45 6.23
CA ALA A 282 2.43 -5.09 7.23
C ALA A 282 1.57 -5.63 8.37
N PHE A 283 1.97 -6.74 8.98
CA PHE A 283 1.32 -7.30 10.17
C PHE A 283 -0.19 -7.51 10.05
N GLY A 284 -0.70 -7.87 8.87
CA GLY A 284 -2.13 -8.06 8.61
C GLY A 284 -2.94 -6.77 8.50
N ARG A 285 -2.29 -5.61 8.48
CA ARG A 285 -2.90 -4.29 8.31
C ARG A 285 -2.46 -3.61 7.03
N LEU A 286 -3.32 -2.74 6.54
CA LEU A 286 -3.05 -1.77 5.48
C LEU A 286 -2.73 -0.42 6.11
N TYR A 287 -1.68 0.24 5.64
CA TYR A 287 -1.24 1.56 6.08
C TYR A 287 -1.43 2.55 4.93
N LEU A 288 -2.24 3.59 5.18
CA LEU A 288 -2.63 4.56 4.17
C LEU A 288 -2.25 5.99 4.64
N PRO A 289 -1.31 6.66 3.97
CA PRO A 289 -1.03 8.06 4.25
C PRO A 289 -2.17 8.95 3.76
N ASN A 290 -2.58 9.92 4.57
CA ASN A 290 -3.58 10.93 4.23
C ASN A 290 -2.91 12.09 3.50
N GLY A 291 -3.14 12.21 2.19
CA GLY A 291 -2.60 13.30 1.36
C GLY A 291 -3.27 14.63 1.59
N ARG A 292 -4.52 14.64 2.10
CA ARG A 292 -5.31 15.83 2.46
C ARG A 292 -5.39 16.87 1.33
N PHE A 293 -5.55 16.40 0.08
CA PHE A 293 -5.48 17.28 -1.11
C PHE A 293 -6.56 18.37 -1.15
N THR A 294 -7.63 18.21 -0.38
CA THR A 294 -8.70 19.22 -0.22
C THR A 294 -8.37 20.29 0.82
N THR A 295 -7.31 20.12 1.60
CA THR A 295 -6.87 21.06 2.62
C THR A 295 -5.67 21.85 2.12
N PRO A 296 -5.73 23.20 2.03
CA PRO A 296 -4.55 23.99 1.66
C PRO A 296 -3.38 23.70 2.61
N PRO A 297 -2.21 23.32 2.09
CA PRO A 297 -1.08 22.95 2.95
C PRO A 297 -0.44 24.18 3.57
N THR A 298 -0.10 24.08 4.85
CA THR A 298 0.71 25.04 5.59
C THR A 298 1.87 24.33 6.30
N PRO A 299 2.90 25.02 6.77
CA PRO A 299 3.98 24.40 7.54
C PRO A 299 3.51 23.70 8.83
N THR A 300 2.33 24.03 9.33
CA THR A 300 1.72 23.46 10.55
C THR A 300 0.55 22.55 10.27
N THR A 301 0.24 22.23 9.00
CA THR A 301 -0.82 21.29 8.66
C THR A 301 -0.42 19.89 9.15
N PRO A 302 -1.22 19.26 10.05
CA PRO A 302 -0.90 17.92 10.55
C PRO A 302 -1.20 16.87 9.48
N TYR A 303 -0.36 15.84 9.43
CA TYR A 303 -0.53 14.69 8.54
C TYR A 303 -0.46 13.38 9.32
N THR A 304 -1.23 12.41 8.87
CA THR A 304 -1.34 11.11 9.53
C THR A 304 -1.31 9.97 8.52
N VAL A 305 -1.02 8.78 9.03
CA VAL A 305 -1.23 7.50 8.35
C VAL A 305 -2.26 6.72 9.13
N VAL A 306 -3.26 6.20 8.47
CA VAL A 306 -4.29 5.36 9.09
C VAL A 306 -3.97 3.90 8.81
N ALA A 307 -4.07 3.05 9.85
CA ALA A 307 -3.87 1.62 9.73
C ALA A 307 -5.21 0.89 9.94
N VAL A 308 -5.65 0.16 8.94
CA VAL A 308 -6.88 -0.65 8.96
C VAL A 308 -6.55 -2.13 8.73
N ASP A 309 -7.44 -3.03 9.14
CA ASP A 309 -7.24 -4.46 8.91
C ASP A 309 -7.32 -4.80 7.42
N ALA A 310 -6.40 -5.63 6.94
CA ALA A 310 -6.45 -6.21 5.61
C ALA A 310 -7.54 -7.30 5.60
N ARG A 311 -8.67 -7.07 4.95
CA ARG A 311 -9.82 -7.98 4.85
C ARG A 311 -9.68 -8.94 3.68
#